data_535c9a89d7271b19ca11bb4c2c18b6de
#
_entry.id   535c9a89d7271b19ca11bb4c2c18b6de
#
_cell.length_a   1.000
_cell.length_b   1.000
_cell.length_c   1.000
_cell.angle_alpha   90.00
_cell.angle_beta   90.00
_cell.angle_gamma   90.00
#
_symmetry.space_group_name_H-M   'P 1'
#
loop_
_entity.id
_entity.type
_entity.pdbx_description
1 polymer ?
#
loop_
_entity_poly.entity_id
_entity_poly.type
_entity_poly.pdbx_seq_one_letter_code
_entity_poly.pdbx_strand_id
1 'polypeptide(L)'
;DYWRNFGNERSTCIAPSLSWFGDDATVTVLYSHRDYKTPFDRGTIFDLNTKKAVDVDRKTRFDEPFNVTDGQSDLAQLNAEYRLNSQWTAKFDYSYSQDKYSDNQARVMAYDAKTGNLTRRVDATQGSTQRMHSTRADLQGNVDIAGFYNEILTGVSYENYDLLRTDMIRCKNVKDFNIYNPSYGSLGKCTTVSASDSDQTIKQESYSAYAQDALYLTDKWIAVAGLRYQ
;
A
#
# COMPACT_ATOMS: atom_id res chain seq x y z
N ASP A 1 15.96 -4.93 13.18
CA ASP A 1 15.40 -5.83 14.24
C ASP A 1 14.08 -5.27 14.73
N TYR A 2 13.11 -6.15 14.87
CA TYR A 2 11.81 -5.79 15.42
C TYR A 2 11.91 -5.74 16.96
N TRP A 3 11.37 -4.68 17.59
CA TRP A 3 11.58 -4.42 19.02
C TRP A 3 10.74 -5.32 19.95
N ARG A 4 9.65 -5.93 19.46
CA ARG A 4 8.84 -6.89 20.23
C ARG A 4 9.34 -8.32 20.04
N ASN A 5 8.93 -9.21 20.96
CA ASN A 5 9.37 -10.61 20.97
C ASN A 5 9.14 -11.31 19.63
N PHE A 6 10.07 -12.17 19.22
CA PHE A 6 10.08 -13.05 18.03
C PHE A 6 9.66 -12.37 16.70
N GLY A 7 9.78 -11.05 16.63
CA GLY A 7 9.59 -10.34 15.37
C GLY A 7 10.89 -10.28 14.58
N ASN A 8 10.91 -10.89 13.39
CA ASN A 8 12.00 -10.77 12.43
C ASN A 8 11.45 -10.18 11.13
N GLU A 9 12.08 -9.12 10.69
CA GLU A 9 11.80 -8.51 9.40
C GLU A 9 12.95 -8.79 8.43
N ARG A 10 12.61 -9.23 7.24
CA ARG A 10 13.56 -9.43 6.15
C ARG A 10 12.97 -8.86 4.86
N SER A 11 13.79 -8.10 4.15
CA SER A 11 13.42 -7.57 2.84
C SER A 11 14.64 -7.53 1.95
N THR A 12 14.46 -7.92 0.70
CA THR A 12 15.47 -7.78 -0.35
C THR A 12 14.82 -7.04 -1.51
N CYS A 13 15.47 -5.99 -1.99
CA CYS A 13 14.98 -5.18 -3.09
C CYS A 13 16.06 -4.98 -4.14
N ILE A 14 15.69 -5.11 -5.42
CA ILE A 14 16.51 -4.79 -6.59
C ILE A 14 15.72 -3.80 -7.42
N ALA A 15 16.32 -2.65 -7.74
CA ALA A 15 15.62 -1.56 -8.44
C ALA A 15 16.52 -0.90 -9.52
N PRO A 16 16.77 -1.56 -10.66
CA PRO A 16 17.49 -0.94 -11.77
C PRO A 16 16.66 0.15 -12.44
N SER A 17 17.31 1.19 -12.93
CA SER A 17 16.73 2.20 -13.78
C SER A 17 17.66 2.56 -14.93
N LEU A 18 17.08 2.98 -16.05
CA LEU A 18 17.80 3.42 -17.23
C LEU A 18 17.14 4.69 -17.78
N SER A 19 17.94 5.71 -18.03
CA SER A 19 17.49 6.93 -18.66
C SER A 19 18.22 7.15 -19.98
N TRP A 20 17.47 7.55 -21.00
CA TRP A 20 17.98 8.01 -22.28
C TRP A 20 17.65 9.49 -22.46
N PHE A 21 18.63 10.25 -22.90
CA PHE A 21 18.55 11.68 -23.11
C PHE A 21 18.85 11.99 -24.57
N GLY A 22 17.87 12.47 -25.31
CA GLY A 22 18.01 13.02 -26.65
C GLY A 22 17.93 14.55 -26.63
N ASP A 23 17.98 15.19 -27.80
CA ASP A 23 17.95 16.64 -27.90
C ASP A 23 16.62 17.25 -27.42
N ASP A 24 15.52 16.60 -27.75
CA ASP A 24 14.16 17.05 -27.39
C ASP A 24 13.38 16.05 -26.55
N ALA A 25 13.95 14.90 -26.25
CA ALA A 25 13.26 13.85 -25.51
C ALA A 25 14.11 13.27 -24.38
N THR A 26 13.45 12.93 -23.29
CA THR A 26 14.01 12.13 -22.20
C THR A 26 13.07 10.98 -21.93
N VAL A 27 13.63 9.77 -21.82
CA VAL A 27 12.85 8.58 -21.47
C VAL A 27 13.56 7.86 -20.32
N THR A 28 12.83 7.59 -19.25
CA THR A 28 13.33 6.82 -18.10
C THR A 28 12.45 5.60 -17.88
N VAL A 29 13.07 4.46 -17.74
CA VAL A 29 12.41 3.21 -17.31
C VAL A 29 13.00 2.78 -15.98
N LEU A 30 12.14 2.30 -15.10
CA LEU A 30 12.50 1.73 -13.80
C LEU A 30 11.76 0.41 -13.60
N TYR A 31 12.47 -0.56 -13.08
CA TYR A 31 11.86 -1.78 -12.55
C TYR A 31 12.35 -1.98 -11.11
N SER A 32 11.45 -2.36 -10.22
CA SER A 32 11.79 -2.73 -8.85
C SER A 32 11.11 -4.04 -8.50
N HIS A 33 11.88 -4.97 -7.96
CA HIS A 33 11.40 -6.21 -7.38
C HIS A 33 11.79 -6.27 -5.91
N ARG A 34 10.84 -6.61 -5.06
CA ARG A 34 11.05 -6.75 -3.63
C ARG A 34 10.43 -8.05 -3.12
N ASP A 35 11.26 -8.89 -2.49
CA ASP A 35 10.80 -9.96 -1.60
C ASP A 35 10.78 -9.44 -0.16
N TYR A 36 9.72 -9.76 0.59
CA TYR A 36 9.62 -9.33 1.97
C TYR A 36 8.95 -10.36 2.87
N LYS A 37 9.42 -10.39 4.12
CA LYS A 37 8.82 -11.14 5.19
C LYS A 37 8.80 -10.28 6.44
N THR A 38 7.62 -9.96 6.91
CA THR A 38 7.41 -9.03 8.02
C THR A 38 6.55 -9.66 9.12
N PRO A 39 6.79 -9.35 10.40
CA PRO A 39 5.91 -9.77 11.47
C PRO A 39 4.52 -9.15 11.27
N PHE A 40 3.48 -9.96 11.41
CA PHE A 40 2.12 -9.47 11.46
C PHE A 40 1.71 -9.29 12.93
N ASP A 41 2.02 -8.12 13.48
CA ASP A 41 1.74 -7.79 14.88
C ASP A 41 0.51 -6.90 14.99
N ARG A 42 -0.51 -7.36 15.71
CA ARG A 42 -1.75 -6.61 15.94
C ARG A 42 -1.68 -5.63 17.13
N GLY A 43 -0.52 -5.50 17.75
CA GLY A 43 -0.31 -4.57 18.84
C GLY A 43 -0.77 -5.08 20.20
N THR A 44 -1.25 -4.17 21.04
CA THR A 44 -1.68 -4.48 22.41
C THR A 44 -3.19 -4.69 22.52
N ILE A 45 -3.62 -5.19 23.66
CA ILE A 45 -5.03 -5.41 24.01
C ILE A 45 -5.47 -4.28 24.94
N PHE A 46 -6.73 -3.87 24.80
CA PHE A 46 -7.38 -2.92 25.70
C PHE A 46 -8.46 -3.64 26.52
N ASP A 47 -8.47 -3.38 27.81
CA ASP A 47 -9.59 -3.74 28.66
C ASP A 47 -10.78 -2.82 28.33
N LEU A 48 -11.88 -3.42 27.88
CA LEU A 48 -13.08 -2.69 27.49
C LEU A 48 -13.77 -1.96 28.66
N ASN A 49 -13.57 -2.43 29.90
CA ASN A 49 -14.16 -1.84 31.09
C ASN A 49 -13.42 -0.57 31.51
N THR A 50 -12.09 -0.65 31.52
CA THR A 50 -11.22 0.46 31.95
C THR A 50 -10.80 1.36 30.80
N LYS A 51 -10.96 0.89 29.54
CA LYS A 51 -10.49 1.54 28.30
C LYS A 51 -8.97 1.80 28.30
N LYS A 52 -8.23 1.04 29.09
CA LYS A 52 -6.77 1.12 29.17
C LYS A 52 -6.12 -0.11 28.54
N ALA A 53 -4.91 0.06 28.04
CA ALA A 53 -4.08 -1.07 27.64
C ALA A 53 -3.81 -1.98 28.82
N VAL A 54 -3.72 -3.29 28.58
CA VAL A 54 -3.33 -4.28 29.61
C VAL A 54 -1.91 -3.98 30.09
N ASP A 55 -1.70 -4.14 31.40
CA ASP A 55 -0.41 -3.88 32.05
C ASP A 55 0.46 -5.14 31.99
N VAL A 56 1.29 -5.21 30.96
CA VAL A 56 2.25 -6.28 30.71
C VAL A 56 3.53 -5.69 30.12
N ASP A 57 4.61 -6.47 30.07
CA ASP A 57 5.84 -6.03 29.40
C ASP A 57 5.54 -5.59 27.95
N ARG A 58 6.08 -4.44 27.57
CA ARG A 58 5.88 -3.82 26.24
C ARG A 58 6.32 -4.69 25.08
N LYS A 59 7.23 -5.64 25.30
CA LYS A 59 7.68 -6.61 24.29
C LYS A 59 6.73 -7.79 24.13
N THR A 60 5.76 -7.97 25.05
CA THR A 60 4.82 -9.07 25.01
C THR A 60 3.95 -9.00 23.76
N ARG A 61 3.90 -10.08 23.03
CA ARG A 61 2.97 -10.29 21.92
C ARG A 61 1.85 -11.22 22.38
N PHE A 62 0.67 -11.04 21.79
CA PHE A 62 -0.51 -11.85 22.10
C PHE A 62 -0.88 -12.79 20.94
N ASP A 63 -0.02 -12.84 19.97
CA ASP A 63 -0.08 -13.68 18.78
C ASP A 63 0.96 -14.83 18.87
N GLU A 64 1.29 -15.43 17.75
CA GLU A 64 2.22 -16.56 17.69
C GLU A 64 3.45 -16.21 16.81
N PRO A 65 4.57 -16.91 16.95
CA PRO A 65 5.75 -16.70 16.11
C PRO A 65 5.51 -16.87 14.61
N PHE A 66 4.44 -17.59 14.22
CA PHE A 66 4.06 -17.75 12.81
C PHE A 66 3.24 -16.57 12.26
N ASN A 67 2.94 -15.55 13.07
CA ASN A 67 2.28 -14.33 12.58
C ASN A 67 3.23 -13.55 11.69
N VAL A 68 3.17 -13.85 10.41
CA VAL A 68 4.06 -13.32 9.39
C VAL A 68 3.26 -13.03 8.14
N THR A 69 3.55 -11.92 7.50
CA THR A 69 3.22 -11.64 6.11
C THR A 69 4.45 -11.95 5.27
N ASP A 70 4.29 -12.79 4.27
CA ASP A 70 5.32 -13.22 3.32
C ASP A 70 4.85 -12.85 1.92
N GLY A 71 5.60 -12.02 1.22
CA GLY A 71 5.14 -11.45 -0.04
C GLY A 71 6.24 -10.97 -0.97
N GLN A 72 5.77 -10.59 -2.16
CA GLN A 72 6.58 -10.03 -3.25
C GLN A 72 5.87 -8.82 -3.83
N SER A 73 6.63 -7.79 -4.15
CA SER A 73 6.10 -6.64 -4.89
C SER A 73 6.96 -6.31 -6.11
N ASP A 74 6.29 -6.02 -7.21
CA ASP A 74 6.88 -5.58 -8.47
C ASP A 74 6.38 -4.18 -8.81
N LEU A 75 7.27 -3.33 -9.29
CA LEU A 75 6.96 -2.00 -9.82
C LEU A 75 7.68 -1.83 -11.15
N ALA A 76 6.96 -1.48 -12.20
CA ALA A 76 7.53 -1.04 -13.47
C ALA A 76 7.04 0.37 -13.77
N GLN A 77 7.94 1.28 -14.13
CA GLN A 77 7.61 2.67 -14.48
C GLN A 77 8.26 3.06 -15.80
N LEU A 78 7.53 3.83 -16.58
CA LEU A 78 8.00 4.52 -17.77
C LEU A 78 7.62 5.99 -17.64
N ASN A 79 8.61 6.86 -17.71
CA ASN A 79 8.44 8.31 -17.80
C ASN A 79 9.04 8.79 -19.09
N ALA A 80 8.30 9.55 -19.87
CA ALA A 80 8.76 10.14 -21.11
C ALA A 80 8.37 11.61 -21.16
N GLU A 81 9.33 12.45 -21.54
CA GLU A 81 9.12 13.86 -21.80
C GLU A 81 9.59 14.17 -23.22
N TYR A 82 8.81 14.96 -23.95
CA TYR A 82 9.15 15.40 -25.28
C TYR A 82 8.88 16.90 -25.44
N ARG A 83 9.92 17.66 -25.74
CA ARG A 83 9.83 19.09 -26.03
C ARG A 83 9.31 19.27 -27.45
N LEU A 84 8.03 19.62 -27.57
CA LEU A 84 7.39 19.87 -28.86
C LEU A 84 7.94 21.14 -29.56
N ASN A 85 8.23 22.17 -28.77
CA ASN A 85 8.86 23.41 -29.19
C ASN A 85 9.36 24.18 -27.95
N SER A 86 9.75 25.45 -28.11
CA SER A 86 10.26 26.28 -27.02
C SER A 86 9.24 26.60 -25.91
N GLN A 87 7.95 26.39 -26.16
CA GLN A 87 6.87 26.72 -25.23
C GLN A 87 6.15 25.51 -24.68
N TRP A 88 6.14 24.35 -25.38
CA TRP A 88 5.32 23.22 -25.06
C TRP A 88 6.13 21.93 -24.85
N THR A 89 5.83 21.24 -23.78
CA THR A 89 6.37 19.92 -23.45
C THR A 89 5.23 18.93 -23.26
N ALA A 90 5.29 17.80 -23.94
CA ALA A 90 4.41 16.66 -23.70
C ALA A 90 5.08 15.71 -22.73
N LYS A 91 4.31 15.17 -21.78
CA LYS A 91 4.76 14.17 -20.81
C LYS A 91 3.86 12.96 -20.84
N PHE A 92 4.46 11.81 -20.66
CA PHE A 92 3.75 10.54 -20.56
C PHE A 92 4.33 9.72 -19.41
N ASP A 93 3.48 9.32 -18.50
CA ASP A 93 3.81 8.46 -17.39
C ASP A 93 2.98 7.19 -17.42
N TYR A 94 3.62 6.06 -17.27
CA TYR A 94 2.97 4.77 -17.04
C TYR A 94 3.60 4.09 -15.83
N SER A 95 2.77 3.55 -14.96
CA SER A 95 3.23 2.68 -13.88
C SER A 95 2.36 1.44 -13.77
N TYR A 96 3.03 0.32 -13.54
CA TYR A 96 2.43 -0.95 -13.15
C TYR A 96 2.99 -1.35 -11.80
N SER A 97 2.12 -1.66 -10.86
CA SER A 97 2.53 -2.28 -9.61
C SER A 97 1.73 -3.55 -9.33
N GLN A 98 2.40 -4.54 -8.78
CA GLN A 98 1.79 -5.76 -8.28
C GLN A 98 2.33 -6.06 -6.89
N ASP A 99 1.44 -6.39 -5.97
CA ASP A 99 1.79 -6.93 -4.65
C ASP A 99 1.09 -8.27 -4.45
N LYS A 100 1.84 -9.29 -4.10
CA LYS A 100 1.34 -10.64 -3.80
C LYS A 100 1.81 -11.02 -2.42
N TYR A 101 0.88 -11.43 -1.55
CA TYR A 101 1.26 -11.88 -0.23
C TYR A 101 0.34 -12.97 0.31
N SER A 102 0.87 -13.69 1.29
CA SER A 102 0.14 -14.57 2.18
C SER A 102 0.45 -14.20 3.62
N ASP A 103 -0.51 -14.36 4.51
CA ASP A 103 -0.31 -14.15 5.93
C ASP A 103 -0.88 -15.29 6.78
N ASN A 104 -0.38 -15.40 8.00
CA ASN A 104 -0.97 -16.20 9.06
C ASN A 104 -1.02 -15.35 10.33
N GLN A 105 -2.12 -15.42 11.05
CA GLN A 105 -2.39 -14.55 12.18
C GLN A 105 -3.13 -15.31 13.28
N ALA A 106 -2.47 -15.54 14.40
CA ALA A 106 -3.17 -15.74 15.65
C ALA A 106 -3.65 -14.37 16.15
N ARG A 107 -4.96 -14.21 16.36
CA ARG A 107 -5.55 -12.93 16.78
C ARG A 107 -6.39 -13.11 18.03
N VAL A 108 -6.40 -12.09 18.88
CA VAL A 108 -7.24 -12.04 20.06
C VAL A 108 -8.69 -11.76 19.65
N MET A 109 -9.59 -12.59 20.11
CA MET A 109 -11.05 -12.49 19.90
C MET A 109 -11.76 -11.98 21.14
N ALA A 110 -11.27 -12.37 22.35
CA ALA A 110 -11.81 -11.90 23.62
C ALA A 110 -10.73 -11.87 24.70
N TYR A 111 -10.90 -11.00 25.65
CA TYR A 111 -10.07 -10.84 26.85
C TYR A 111 -10.96 -10.88 28.09
N ASP A 112 -10.61 -11.75 29.04
CA ASP A 112 -11.23 -11.83 30.35
C ASP A 112 -10.36 -11.06 31.37
N ALA A 113 -10.79 -9.87 31.72
CA ALA A 113 -10.05 -8.99 32.62
C ALA A 113 -9.92 -9.53 34.05
N LYS A 114 -10.79 -10.48 34.48
CA LYS A 114 -10.73 -11.09 35.82
C LYS A 114 -9.62 -12.13 35.93
N THR A 115 -9.40 -12.87 34.86
CA THR A 115 -8.47 -14.02 34.87
C THR A 115 -7.20 -13.75 34.07
N GLY A 116 -7.19 -12.73 33.22
CA GLY A 116 -6.12 -12.48 32.27
C GLY A 116 -6.12 -13.44 31.06
N ASN A 117 -7.14 -14.25 30.88
CA ASN A 117 -7.21 -15.22 29.82
C ASN A 117 -7.68 -14.59 28.50
N LEU A 118 -7.07 -15.04 27.41
CA LEU A 118 -7.46 -14.69 26.05
C LEU A 118 -8.16 -15.86 25.37
N THR A 119 -9.14 -15.51 24.57
CA THR A 119 -9.65 -16.37 23.51
C THR A 119 -9.01 -15.92 22.21
N ARG A 120 -8.31 -16.80 21.53
CA ARG A 120 -7.62 -16.51 20.27
C ARG A 120 -8.18 -17.35 19.13
N ARG A 121 -7.91 -16.93 17.92
CA ARG A 121 -8.25 -17.64 16.69
C ARG A 121 -7.15 -17.46 15.67
N VAL A 122 -6.90 -18.47 14.86
CA VAL A 122 -6.03 -18.34 13.69
C VAL A 122 -6.87 -17.99 12.48
N ASP A 123 -6.50 -16.89 11.84
CA ASP A 123 -6.96 -16.46 10.52
C ASP A 123 -5.74 -16.45 9.58
N ALA A 124 -5.96 -16.60 8.29
CA ALA A 124 -4.91 -16.47 7.28
C ALA A 124 -5.48 -16.01 5.95
N THR A 125 -4.63 -15.41 5.12
CA THR A 125 -4.88 -15.14 3.70
C THR A 125 -3.88 -15.93 2.90
N GLN A 126 -4.35 -16.78 1.98
CA GLN A 126 -3.50 -17.60 1.11
C GLN A 126 -3.53 -17.02 -0.32
N GLY A 127 -2.67 -16.06 -0.59
CA GLY A 127 -2.58 -15.45 -1.92
C GLY A 127 -3.53 -14.29 -2.11
N SER A 128 -3.19 -13.14 -1.56
CA SER A 128 -3.75 -11.86 -2.00
C SER A 128 -2.89 -11.32 -3.13
N THR A 129 -3.52 -10.87 -4.21
CA THR A 129 -2.84 -10.21 -5.32
C THR A 129 -3.51 -8.87 -5.58
N GLN A 130 -2.75 -7.80 -5.49
CA GLN A 130 -3.17 -6.46 -5.87
C GLN A 130 -2.41 -6.06 -7.12
N ARG A 131 -3.09 -5.48 -8.09
CA ARG A 131 -2.48 -4.92 -9.30
C ARG A 131 -3.02 -3.52 -9.53
N MET A 132 -2.14 -2.64 -9.92
CA MET A 132 -2.52 -1.29 -10.29
C MET A 132 -1.79 -0.88 -11.57
N HIS A 133 -2.54 -0.38 -12.52
CA HIS A 133 -2.04 0.31 -13.69
C HIS A 133 -2.42 1.78 -13.58
N SER A 134 -1.47 2.66 -13.80
CA SER A 134 -1.72 4.10 -13.87
C SER A 134 -1.06 4.64 -15.12
N THR A 135 -1.83 5.40 -15.90
CA THR A 135 -1.35 6.06 -17.12
C THR A 135 -1.73 7.52 -17.05
N ARG A 136 -0.81 8.41 -17.40
CA ARG A 136 -1.04 9.84 -17.47
C ARG A 136 -0.37 10.43 -18.70
N ALA A 137 -1.07 11.32 -19.37
CA ALA A 137 -0.54 12.11 -20.47
C ALA A 137 -0.85 13.59 -20.22
N ASP A 138 0.20 14.39 -20.18
CA ASP A 138 0.16 15.82 -19.90
C ASP A 138 0.71 16.63 -21.06
N LEU A 139 0.17 17.82 -21.20
CA LEU A 139 0.73 18.88 -22.02
C LEU A 139 0.98 20.09 -21.11
N GLN A 140 2.24 20.49 -20.99
CA GLN A 140 2.68 21.65 -20.23
C GLN A 140 3.12 22.76 -21.18
N GLY A 141 2.61 23.95 -20.99
CA GLY A 141 2.91 25.10 -21.82
C GLY A 141 3.32 26.31 -21.00
N ASN A 142 4.31 27.05 -21.53
CA ASN A 142 4.77 28.33 -21.00
C ASN A 142 4.54 29.36 -22.09
N VAL A 143 3.45 30.12 -21.98
CA VAL A 143 2.94 30.96 -23.07
C VAL A 143 2.54 32.35 -22.58
N ASP A 144 2.69 33.35 -23.45
CA ASP A 144 2.16 34.69 -23.20
C ASP A 144 0.77 34.82 -23.81
N ILE A 145 -0.24 35.07 -22.97
CA ILE A 145 -1.62 35.31 -23.37
C ILE A 145 -2.03 36.72 -22.94
N ALA A 146 -2.44 37.54 -23.88
CA ALA A 146 -2.88 38.94 -23.64
C ALA A 146 -1.86 39.79 -22.84
N GLY A 147 -0.56 39.52 -22.99
CA GLY A 147 0.50 40.21 -22.30
C GLY A 147 0.84 39.73 -20.90
N PHE A 148 0.27 38.59 -20.49
CA PHE A 148 0.59 37.93 -19.24
C PHE A 148 1.25 36.58 -19.50
N TYR A 149 2.29 36.27 -18.74
CA TYR A 149 2.91 34.96 -18.76
C TYR A 149 2.02 33.94 -18.05
N ASN A 150 1.84 32.79 -18.69
CA ASN A 150 0.99 31.69 -18.19
C ASN A 150 1.78 30.39 -18.19
N GLU A 151 1.64 29.60 -17.11
CA GLU A 151 2.06 28.22 -17.04
C GLU A 151 0.82 27.32 -17.07
N ILE A 152 0.57 26.74 -18.24
CA ILE A 152 -0.59 25.89 -18.49
C ILE A 152 -0.20 24.43 -18.32
N LEU A 153 -1.02 23.69 -17.58
CA LEU A 153 -0.96 22.23 -17.49
C LEU A 153 -2.32 21.66 -17.85
N THR A 154 -2.39 20.77 -18.82
CA THR A 154 -3.59 20.01 -19.12
C THR A 154 -3.23 18.55 -19.32
N GLY A 155 -4.14 17.64 -18.94
CA GLY A 155 -3.85 16.23 -19.06
C GLY A 155 -5.04 15.34 -18.85
N VAL A 156 -4.80 14.07 -19.11
CA VAL A 156 -5.73 12.98 -18.86
C VAL A 156 -5.03 11.88 -18.07
N SER A 157 -5.76 11.17 -17.23
CA SER A 157 -5.25 9.98 -16.57
C SER A 157 -6.25 8.84 -16.56
N TYR A 158 -5.71 7.63 -16.54
CA TYR A 158 -6.44 6.39 -16.38
C TYR A 158 -5.78 5.56 -15.29
N GLU A 159 -6.58 5.02 -14.38
CA GLU A 159 -6.14 4.11 -13.34
C GLU A 159 -7.04 2.87 -13.34
N ASN A 160 -6.42 1.71 -13.25
CA ASN A 160 -7.09 0.43 -13.06
C ASN A 160 -6.50 -0.27 -11.85
N TYR A 161 -7.35 -0.66 -10.94
CA TYR A 161 -7.00 -1.39 -9.72
C TYR A 161 -7.76 -2.70 -9.65
N ASP A 162 -7.03 -3.78 -9.50
CA ASP A 162 -7.55 -5.12 -9.27
C ASP A 162 -7.04 -5.66 -7.93
N LEU A 163 -7.95 -6.10 -7.08
CA LEU A 163 -7.65 -6.91 -5.90
C LEU A 163 -8.31 -8.27 -6.03
N LEU A 164 -7.53 -9.31 -5.99
CA LEU A 164 -7.96 -10.69 -5.83
C LEU A 164 -7.46 -11.21 -4.48
N ARG A 165 -8.35 -11.58 -3.60
CA ARG A 165 -8.04 -12.26 -2.35
C ARG A 165 -8.67 -13.64 -2.37
N THR A 166 -7.84 -14.67 -2.29
CA THR A 166 -8.27 -16.07 -2.33
C THR A 166 -8.02 -16.76 -1.00
N ASP A 167 -8.71 -17.84 -0.73
CA ASP A 167 -8.51 -18.76 0.38
C ASP A 167 -8.34 -18.08 1.74
N MET A 168 -9.34 -17.34 2.15
CA MET A 168 -9.40 -16.82 3.52
C MET A 168 -9.62 -17.97 4.49
N ILE A 169 -8.65 -18.18 5.35
CA ILE A 169 -8.63 -19.23 6.35
C ILE A 169 -9.16 -18.68 7.67
N ARG A 170 -10.04 -19.45 8.33
CA ARG A 170 -10.58 -19.09 9.64
C ARG A 170 -10.84 -20.34 10.47
N CYS A 171 -10.09 -20.49 11.54
CA CYS A 171 -10.28 -21.59 12.46
C CYS A 171 -11.20 -21.27 13.65
N LYS A 172 -11.44 -22.25 14.50
CA LYS A 172 -12.25 -22.07 15.70
C LYS A 172 -11.54 -21.22 16.74
N ASN A 173 -12.33 -20.56 17.56
CA ASN A 173 -11.83 -19.85 18.73
C ASN A 173 -11.31 -20.86 19.78
N VAL A 174 -10.15 -20.57 20.36
CA VAL A 174 -9.52 -21.37 21.41
C VAL A 174 -9.16 -20.49 22.60
N LYS A 175 -9.45 -20.95 23.80
CA LYS A 175 -9.06 -20.30 25.05
C LYS A 175 -7.74 -20.91 25.51
N ASP A 176 -6.61 -20.31 25.15
CA ASP A 176 -5.31 -20.97 25.17
C ASP A 176 -4.17 -20.12 25.74
N PHE A 177 -4.42 -18.88 26.11
CA PHE A 177 -3.36 -17.92 26.46
C PHE A 177 -3.73 -17.09 27.68
N ASN A 178 -2.75 -16.87 28.57
CA ASN A 178 -2.89 -15.96 29.69
C ASN A 178 -1.86 -14.83 29.60
N ILE A 179 -2.28 -13.57 29.74
CA ILE A 179 -1.41 -12.41 29.57
C ILE A 179 -0.33 -12.29 30.64
N TYR A 180 -0.57 -12.84 31.84
CA TYR A 180 0.38 -12.80 32.98
C TYR A 180 1.34 -13.99 32.96
N ASN A 181 1.01 -15.04 32.23
CA ASN A 181 1.87 -16.21 32.05
C ASN A 181 1.83 -16.63 30.57
N PRO A 182 2.43 -15.84 29.67
CA PRO A 182 2.35 -16.09 28.24
C PRO A 182 3.06 -17.37 27.83
N SER A 183 2.34 -18.24 27.11
CA SER A 183 2.86 -19.46 26.51
C SER A 183 2.54 -19.48 25.03
N TYR A 184 3.56 -19.67 24.20
CA TYR A 184 3.45 -19.66 22.75
C TYR A 184 3.57 -21.06 22.17
N GLY A 185 3.05 -21.26 20.95
CA GLY A 185 3.08 -22.54 20.25
C GLY A 185 1.88 -23.45 20.52
N SER A 186 0.91 -23.01 21.32
CA SER A 186 -0.34 -23.74 21.56
C SER A 186 -1.28 -23.70 20.36
N LEU A 187 -1.28 -22.63 19.59
CA LEU A 187 -2.01 -22.51 18.34
C LEU A 187 -1.13 -22.94 17.16
N GLY A 188 -1.60 -23.93 16.40
CA GLY A 188 -1.00 -24.29 15.13
C GLY A 188 -1.54 -23.44 13.97
N LYS A 189 -0.85 -23.48 12.83
CA LYS A 189 -1.38 -22.93 11.58
C LYS A 189 -2.70 -23.60 11.22
N CYS A 190 -3.63 -22.82 10.72
CA CYS A 190 -4.95 -23.26 10.33
C CYS A 190 -5.05 -23.47 8.82
N THR A 191 -5.85 -24.44 8.41
CA THR A 191 -6.10 -24.75 6.99
C THR A 191 -7.59 -24.76 6.63
N THR A 192 -8.48 -24.44 7.57
CA THR A 192 -9.92 -24.44 7.33
C THR A 192 -10.34 -23.22 6.53
N VAL A 193 -10.77 -23.42 5.29
CA VAL A 193 -11.27 -22.35 4.44
C VAL A 193 -12.62 -21.84 4.94
N SER A 194 -12.77 -20.52 5.02
CA SER A 194 -14.03 -19.87 5.35
C SER A 194 -14.87 -19.76 4.08
N ALA A 195 -15.90 -20.59 3.97
CA ALA A 195 -16.73 -20.65 2.75
C ALA A 195 -17.48 -19.33 2.42
N SER A 196 -17.78 -18.51 3.43
CA SER A 196 -18.51 -17.26 3.23
C SER A 196 -17.61 -16.05 2.86
N ASP A 197 -16.33 -16.14 3.18
CA ASP A 197 -15.39 -15.01 3.06
C ASP A 197 -14.17 -15.36 2.19
N SER A 198 -14.18 -16.53 1.56
CA SER A 198 -13.19 -16.91 0.55
C SER A 198 -13.27 -15.97 -0.62
N ASP A 199 -12.50 -15.92 -1.52
CA ASP A 199 -12.56 -15.23 -2.80
C ASP A 199 -13.27 -13.87 -2.78
N GLN A 200 -12.50 -12.83 -2.62
CA GLN A 200 -12.97 -11.45 -2.79
C GLN A 200 -12.24 -10.83 -3.98
N THR A 201 -13.03 -10.32 -4.92
CA THR A 201 -12.50 -9.57 -6.07
C THR A 201 -13.03 -8.15 -6.03
N ILE A 202 -12.13 -7.18 -6.13
CA ILE A 202 -12.46 -5.75 -6.29
C ILE A 202 -11.81 -5.31 -7.58
N LYS A 203 -12.60 -4.66 -8.44
CA LYS A 203 -12.12 -4.00 -9.66
C LYS A 203 -12.57 -2.55 -9.62
N GLN A 204 -11.66 -1.65 -9.88
CA GLN A 204 -11.94 -0.23 -9.92
C GLN A 204 -11.21 0.40 -11.11
N GLU A 205 -11.95 1.19 -11.87
CA GLU A 205 -11.40 1.99 -12.95
C GLU A 205 -11.71 3.46 -12.70
N SER A 206 -10.77 4.31 -13.00
CA SER A 206 -10.91 5.75 -12.85
C SER A 206 -10.32 6.45 -14.06
N TYR A 207 -11.07 7.41 -14.58
CA TYR A 207 -10.67 8.27 -15.69
C TYR A 207 -10.73 9.72 -15.22
N SER A 208 -9.72 10.50 -15.54
CA SER A 208 -9.78 11.92 -15.26
C SER A 208 -9.23 12.78 -16.38
N ALA A 209 -9.77 13.99 -16.48
CA ALA A 209 -9.23 15.05 -17.30
C ALA A 209 -9.10 16.31 -16.43
N TYR A 210 -8.05 17.10 -16.66
CA TYR A 210 -7.78 18.30 -15.88
C TYR A 210 -7.09 19.36 -16.70
N ALA A 211 -7.28 20.59 -16.27
CA ALA A 211 -6.57 21.74 -16.77
C ALA A 211 -6.28 22.70 -15.61
N GLN A 212 -5.10 23.31 -15.62
CA GLN A 212 -4.67 24.30 -14.65
C GLN A 212 -3.91 25.38 -15.39
N ASP A 213 -4.07 26.62 -14.92
CA ASP A 213 -3.28 27.77 -15.37
C ASP A 213 -2.74 28.53 -14.16
N ALA A 214 -1.46 28.88 -14.21
CA ALA A 214 -0.84 29.80 -13.30
C ALA A 214 -0.53 31.09 -14.07
N LEU A 215 -1.37 32.10 -13.88
CA LEU A 215 -1.31 33.42 -14.52
C LEU A 215 -0.44 34.33 -13.68
N TYR A 216 0.65 34.82 -14.27
CA TYR A 216 1.56 35.77 -13.65
C TYR A 216 1.07 37.21 -13.90
N LEU A 217 0.32 37.75 -12.92
CA LEU A 217 -0.22 39.12 -13.01
C LEU A 217 0.85 40.19 -12.87
N THR A 218 1.86 39.93 -12.04
CA THR A 218 3.05 40.75 -11.81
C THR A 218 4.19 39.88 -11.30
N ASP A 219 5.39 40.40 -11.13
CA ASP A 219 6.54 39.71 -10.51
C ASP A 219 6.27 39.21 -9.07
N LYS A 220 5.19 39.66 -8.42
CA LYS A 220 4.85 39.35 -7.03
C LYS A 220 3.51 38.65 -6.86
N TRP A 221 2.66 38.65 -7.88
CA TRP A 221 1.32 38.12 -7.82
C TRP A 221 1.08 37.08 -8.90
N ILE A 222 0.77 35.86 -8.49
CA ILE A 222 0.40 34.76 -9.38
C ILE A 222 -1.01 34.33 -9.00
N ALA A 223 -1.90 34.25 -9.97
CA ALA A 223 -3.23 33.67 -9.80
C ALA A 223 -3.24 32.24 -10.35
N VAL A 224 -3.66 31.26 -9.57
CA VAL A 224 -3.74 29.86 -10.01
C VAL A 224 -5.18 29.42 -10.00
N ALA A 225 -5.64 28.88 -11.14
CA ALA A 225 -6.96 28.27 -11.27
C ALA A 225 -6.83 26.90 -11.94
N GLY A 226 -7.64 25.94 -11.49
CA GLY A 226 -7.64 24.61 -12.06
C GLY A 226 -8.99 23.92 -11.93
N LEU A 227 -9.26 23.01 -12.85
CA LEU A 227 -10.44 22.15 -12.87
C LEU A 227 -10.02 20.70 -13.12
N ARG A 228 -10.62 19.76 -12.40
CA ARG A 228 -10.49 18.31 -12.64
C ARG A 228 -11.87 17.68 -12.66
N TYR A 229 -12.09 16.84 -13.64
CA TYR A 229 -13.21 15.91 -13.72
C TYR A 229 -12.68 14.48 -13.57
N GLN A 230 -13.37 13.68 -12.74
CA GLN A 230 -13.02 12.27 -12.47
C GLN A 230 -14.29 11.43 -12.37
#